data_5a9ee8ec3fd4fec6b2e76c93fe671f35
#
_entry.id   5a9ee8ec3fd4fec6b2e76c93fe671f35
#
_cell.length_a   1.000
_cell.length_b   1.000
_cell.length_c   1.000
_cell.angle_alpha   90.00
_cell.angle_beta   90.00
_cell.angle_gamma   90.00
#
_symmetry.space_group_name_H-M   'P 1'
#
loop_
_entity.id
_entity.type
_entity.pdbx_description
1 polymer ?
#
loop_
_entity_poly.entity_id
_entity_poly.type
_entity_poly.pdbx_seq_one_letter_code
_entity_poly.pdbx_strand_id
1 'polypeptide(L)'
;ELASEGRIDVGDGSVERLNRGEIDVLVTWDYLTLQYRDIVAANNPDLNMECHVMQDGAVQSGYCLVINKYAPHPYSAALTVEYLLSDEGQIERAKGYARPIRDDVVLPDDLKAK
;
A
#
# COMPACT_ATOMS: atom_id res chain seq x y z
N GLU A 1 14.80 -2.04 24.79
CA GLU A 1 14.86 -0.76 25.54
C GLU A 1 13.67 0.12 25.15
N LEU A 2 13.54 0.62 23.92
CA LEU A 2 12.43 1.52 23.51
C LEU A 2 11.03 0.89 23.67
N ALA A 3 10.89 -0.40 23.40
CA ALA A 3 9.61 -1.10 23.58
C ALA A 3 9.24 -1.28 25.06
N SER A 4 10.22 -1.51 25.94
CA SER A 4 9.99 -1.61 27.39
C SER A 4 9.67 -0.26 28.03
N GLU A 5 10.02 0.84 27.37
CA GLU A 5 9.68 2.22 27.76
C GLU A 5 8.32 2.68 27.21
N GLY A 6 7.62 1.82 26.47
CA GLY A 6 6.34 2.16 25.85
C GLY A 6 6.44 3.13 24.67
N ARG A 7 7.65 3.33 24.11
CA ARG A 7 7.91 4.26 23.00
C ARG A 7 7.74 3.60 21.63
N ILE A 8 7.71 2.29 21.58
CA ILE A 8 7.41 1.50 20.37
C ILE A 8 6.23 0.60 20.69
N ASP A 9 5.16 0.75 19.92
CA ASP A 9 4.01 -0.13 19.91
C ASP A 9 4.12 -1.06 18.70
N VAL A 10 4.07 -2.36 18.91
CA VAL A 10 4.05 -3.42 17.88
C VAL A 10 2.61 -3.85 17.55
N GLY A 11 1.63 -3.13 18.04
CA GLY A 11 0.22 -3.35 17.73
C GLY A 11 -0.17 -2.94 16.32
N ASP A 12 -1.47 -2.98 16.07
CA ASP A 12 -2.03 -2.61 14.78
C ASP A 12 -1.88 -1.10 14.51
N GLY A 13 -1.17 -0.79 13.42
CA GLY A 13 -1.01 0.58 12.93
C GLY A 13 -2.17 0.95 12.02
N SER A 14 -3.30 1.36 12.58
CA SER A 14 -4.49 1.73 11.81
C SER A 14 -4.59 3.24 11.58
N VAL A 15 -5.30 3.59 10.51
CA VAL A 15 -5.59 4.99 10.17
C VAL A 15 -6.41 5.70 11.25
N GLU A 16 -7.25 4.96 11.98
CA GLU A 16 -8.05 5.48 13.09
C GLU A 16 -7.18 5.94 14.26
N ARG A 17 -6.12 5.20 14.55
CA ARG A 17 -5.15 5.57 15.60
C ARG A 17 -4.35 6.81 15.22
N LEU A 18 -3.98 6.92 13.93
CA LEU A 18 -3.34 8.14 13.39
C LEU A 18 -4.27 9.36 13.52
N ASN A 19 -5.53 9.23 13.11
CA ASN A 19 -6.52 10.30 13.20
C ASN A 19 -6.79 10.78 14.63
N ARG A 20 -6.65 9.88 15.62
CA ARG A 20 -6.80 10.22 17.04
C ARG A 20 -5.52 10.76 17.68
N GLY A 21 -4.42 10.80 16.95
CA GLY A 21 -3.13 11.22 17.49
C GLY A 21 -2.53 10.24 18.50
N GLU A 22 -2.87 8.98 18.43
CA GLU A 22 -2.31 7.92 19.28
C GLU A 22 -0.94 7.44 18.79
N ILE A 23 -0.61 7.72 17.53
CA ILE A 23 0.63 7.31 16.87
C ILE A 23 1.22 8.54 16.19
N ASP A 24 2.46 8.88 16.51
CA ASP A 24 3.20 9.97 15.85
C ASP A 24 3.96 9.48 14.61
N VAL A 25 4.46 8.26 14.64
CA VAL A 25 5.23 7.65 13.54
C VAL A 25 4.72 6.23 13.29
N LEU A 26 4.36 5.95 12.05
CA LEU A 26 3.95 4.62 11.58
C LEU A 26 4.98 4.09 10.59
N VAL A 27 5.46 2.85 10.80
CA VAL A 27 6.31 2.12 9.87
C VAL A 27 5.47 1.04 9.19
N THR A 28 5.21 1.19 7.90
CA THR A 28 4.42 0.24 7.11
C THR A 28 4.81 0.31 5.63
N TRP A 29 4.02 -0.30 4.75
CA TRP A 29 4.22 -0.26 3.30
C TRP A 29 3.94 1.13 2.73
N ASP A 30 4.72 1.55 1.74
CA ASP A 30 4.62 2.87 1.10
C ASP A 30 3.21 3.13 0.52
N TYR A 31 2.61 2.17 -0.17
CA TYR A 31 1.27 2.31 -0.72
C TYR A 31 0.19 2.49 0.36
N LEU A 32 0.35 1.85 1.53
CA LEU A 32 -0.56 2.04 2.66
C LEU A 32 -0.40 3.42 3.29
N THR A 33 0.84 3.91 3.46
CA THR A 33 1.06 5.26 3.99
C THR A 33 0.44 6.34 3.10
N LEU A 34 0.52 6.18 1.78
CA LEU A 34 -0.10 7.11 0.83
C LEU A 34 -1.63 7.07 0.91
N GLN A 35 -2.24 5.89 1.03
CA GLN A 35 -3.69 5.76 1.27
C GLN A 35 -4.10 6.39 2.61
N TYR A 36 -3.35 6.16 3.67
CA TYR A 36 -3.63 6.72 5.00
C TYR A 36 -3.50 8.24 5.00
N ARG A 37 -2.50 8.80 4.32
CA ARG A 37 -2.35 10.24 4.13
C ARG A 37 -3.61 10.85 3.51
N ASP A 38 -4.14 10.27 2.45
CA ASP A 38 -5.33 10.77 1.78
C ASP A 38 -6.58 10.67 2.67
N ILE A 39 -6.72 9.56 3.42
CA ILE A 39 -7.82 9.38 4.38
C ILE A 39 -7.70 10.38 5.53
N VAL A 40 -6.51 10.57 6.07
CA VAL A 40 -6.26 11.55 7.15
C VAL A 40 -6.57 12.96 6.67
N ALA A 41 -6.07 13.35 5.52
CA ALA A 41 -6.33 14.69 4.94
C ALA A 41 -7.83 14.95 4.69
N ALA A 42 -8.59 13.92 4.33
CA ALA A 42 -10.04 14.05 4.13
C ALA A 42 -10.82 14.17 5.44
N ASN A 43 -10.38 13.51 6.53
CA ASN A 43 -11.10 13.45 7.80
C ASN A 43 -10.61 14.48 8.81
N ASN A 44 -9.34 14.84 8.77
CA ASN A 44 -8.69 15.78 9.70
C ASN A 44 -7.70 16.69 8.93
N PRO A 45 -8.19 17.76 8.28
CA PRO A 45 -7.36 18.65 7.46
C PRO A 45 -6.23 19.35 8.24
N ASP A 46 -6.35 19.46 9.55
CA ASP A 46 -5.36 20.09 10.44
C ASP A 46 -4.18 19.16 10.76
N LEU A 47 -4.33 17.86 10.50
CA LEU A 47 -3.29 16.86 10.72
C LEU A 47 -2.47 16.68 9.43
N ASN A 48 -1.25 17.21 9.41
CA ASN A 48 -0.33 17.02 8.30
C ASN A 48 0.39 15.67 8.43
N MET A 49 0.12 14.73 7.53
CA MET A 49 0.80 13.45 7.45
C MET A 49 1.79 13.44 6.28
N GLU A 50 3.07 13.28 6.59
CA GLU A 50 4.14 13.12 5.61
C GLU A 50 4.52 11.65 5.43
N CYS A 51 4.84 11.26 4.20
CA CYS A 51 5.23 9.90 3.84
C CYS A 51 6.67 9.91 3.31
N HIS A 52 7.55 9.13 3.92
CA HIS A 52 8.95 9.05 3.53
C HIS A 52 9.39 7.61 3.31
N VAL A 53 10.16 7.36 2.26
CA VAL A 53 10.87 6.10 2.06
C VAL A 53 12.32 6.30 2.52
N MET A 54 12.72 5.56 3.54
CA MET A 54 14.08 5.66 4.10
C MET A 54 15.12 5.14 3.11
N GLN A 55 16.24 5.85 2.97
CA GLN A 55 17.29 5.47 2.03
C GLN A 55 18.17 4.33 2.55
N ASP A 56 18.30 4.20 3.85
CA ASP A 56 19.22 3.27 4.54
C ASP A 56 18.54 2.12 5.26
N GLY A 57 17.21 2.01 5.23
CA GLY A 57 16.47 1.01 5.96
C GLY A 57 15.20 0.50 5.29
N ALA A 58 14.98 0.83 4.01
CA ALA A 58 13.82 0.38 3.27
C ALA A 58 13.98 -1.07 2.78
N VAL A 59 12.91 -1.85 2.89
CA VAL A 59 12.81 -3.20 2.34
C VAL A 59 11.83 -3.20 1.17
N GLN A 60 12.28 -3.65 0.01
CA GLN A 60 11.42 -3.86 -1.14
C GLN A 60 10.96 -5.31 -1.20
N SER A 61 9.66 -5.52 -1.38
CA SER A 61 9.06 -6.84 -1.54
C SER A 61 7.94 -6.80 -2.58
N GLY A 62 7.61 -7.96 -3.13
CA GLY A 62 6.51 -8.13 -4.10
C GLY A 62 5.50 -9.16 -3.63
N TYR A 63 4.25 -8.98 -4.01
CA TYR A 63 3.21 -9.97 -3.81
C TYR A 63 3.14 -10.93 -4.99
N CYS A 64 3.14 -12.23 -4.72
CA CYS A 64 3.00 -13.26 -5.74
C CYS A 64 1.53 -13.63 -5.94
N LEU A 65 1.12 -13.82 -7.20
CA LEU A 65 -0.15 -14.44 -7.53
C LEU A 65 0.04 -15.95 -7.61
N VAL A 66 -0.76 -16.70 -6.85
CA VAL A 66 -0.69 -18.15 -6.80
C VAL A 66 -2.06 -18.75 -7.12
N ILE A 67 -2.12 -19.63 -8.10
CA ILE A 67 -3.33 -20.41 -8.39
C ILE A 67 -3.24 -21.73 -7.58
N ASN A 68 -4.22 -21.97 -6.73
CA ASN A 68 -4.31 -23.22 -5.97
C ASN A 68 -4.54 -24.39 -6.93
N LYS A 69 -3.73 -25.46 -6.79
CA LYS A 69 -3.87 -26.70 -7.57
C LYS A 69 -5.28 -27.31 -7.46
N TYR A 70 -5.94 -27.12 -6.34
CA TYR A 70 -7.29 -27.64 -6.07
C TYR A 70 -8.37 -26.57 -6.17
N ALA A 71 -8.10 -25.49 -6.92
CA ALA A 71 -9.10 -24.44 -7.13
C ALA A 71 -10.37 -25.03 -7.76
N PRO A 72 -11.56 -24.72 -7.24
CA PRO A 72 -12.83 -25.21 -7.80
C PRO A 72 -13.10 -24.62 -9.20
N HIS A 73 -12.51 -23.46 -9.52
CA HIS A 73 -12.64 -22.77 -10.80
C HIS A 73 -11.27 -22.33 -11.35
N PRO A 74 -10.41 -23.28 -11.79
CA PRO A 74 -9.03 -22.98 -12.16
C PRO A 74 -8.92 -22.03 -13.36
N TYR A 75 -9.82 -22.13 -14.33
CA TYR A 75 -9.83 -21.23 -15.50
C TYR A 75 -10.24 -19.80 -15.15
N SER A 76 -11.19 -19.62 -14.22
CA SER A 76 -11.55 -18.29 -13.70
C SER A 76 -10.40 -17.69 -12.91
N ALA A 77 -9.68 -18.49 -12.12
CA ALA A 77 -8.49 -18.05 -11.42
C ALA A 77 -7.38 -17.62 -12.39
N ALA A 78 -7.14 -18.38 -13.45
CA ALA A 78 -6.19 -18.01 -14.50
C ALA A 78 -6.59 -16.71 -15.20
N LEU A 79 -7.86 -16.55 -15.58
CA LEU A 79 -8.37 -15.31 -16.18
C LEU A 79 -8.20 -14.10 -15.24
N THR A 80 -8.41 -14.28 -13.94
CA THR A 80 -8.16 -13.22 -12.95
C THR A 80 -6.69 -12.82 -12.91
N VAL A 81 -5.76 -13.77 -12.97
CA VAL A 81 -4.32 -13.49 -13.05
C VAL A 81 -3.98 -12.71 -14.32
N GLU A 82 -4.50 -13.13 -15.48
CA GLU A 82 -4.31 -12.44 -16.77
C GLU A 82 -4.85 -11.00 -16.69
N TYR A 83 -6.04 -10.78 -16.13
CA TYR A 83 -6.59 -9.45 -15.93
C TYR A 83 -5.70 -8.60 -15.03
N LEU A 84 -5.26 -9.11 -13.88
CA LEU A 84 -4.40 -8.37 -12.96
C LEU A 84 -3.05 -8.00 -13.56
N LEU A 85 -2.55 -8.78 -14.53
CA LEU A 85 -1.32 -8.51 -15.27
C LEU A 85 -1.54 -7.69 -16.55
N SER A 86 -2.78 -7.45 -16.96
CA SER A 86 -3.09 -6.57 -18.09
C SER A 86 -2.81 -5.09 -17.76
N ASP A 87 -2.71 -4.25 -18.79
CA ASP A 87 -2.53 -2.80 -18.60
C ASP A 87 -3.65 -2.20 -17.74
N GLU A 88 -4.90 -2.62 -18.00
CA GLU A 88 -6.06 -2.17 -17.23
C GLU A 88 -5.96 -2.58 -15.75
N GLY A 89 -5.64 -3.85 -15.46
CA GLY A 89 -5.46 -4.34 -14.10
C GLY A 89 -4.30 -3.66 -13.37
N GLN A 90 -3.20 -3.36 -14.07
CA GLN A 90 -2.07 -2.64 -13.50
C GLN A 90 -2.41 -1.16 -13.21
N ILE A 91 -3.18 -0.51 -14.08
CA ILE A 91 -3.67 0.86 -13.86
C ILE A 91 -4.65 0.91 -12.68
N GLU A 92 -5.59 -0.04 -12.57
CA GLU A 92 -6.50 -0.12 -11.43
C GLU A 92 -5.75 -0.28 -10.09
N ARG A 93 -4.71 -1.10 -10.06
CA ARG A 93 -3.85 -1.23 -8.88
C ARG A 93 -3.09 0.05 -8.55
N ALA A 94 -2.61 0.78 -9.58
CA ALA A 94 -1.91 2.05 -9.40
C ALA A 94 -2.81 3.14 -8.82
N LYS A 95 -4.12 3.10 -9.03
CA LYS A 95 -5.09 3.99 -8.35
C LYS A 95 -5.03 3.84 -6.83
N GLY A 96 -4.74 2.62 -6.33
CA GLY A 96 -4.50 2.32 -4.92
C GLY A 96 -3.03 2.46 -4.49
N TYR A 97 -2.23 3.22 -5.23
CA TYR A 97 -0.80 3.47 -4.97
C TYR A 97 0.13 2.24 -5.10
N ALA A 98 -0.37 1.09 -5.55
CA ALA A 98 0.47 -0.07 -5.82
C ALA A 98 1.23 0.14 -7.13
N ARG A 99 2.56 0.07 -7.08
CA ARG A 99 3.38 0.23 -8.29
C ARG A 99 3.10 -0.90 -9.28
N PRO A 100 3.02 -0.62 -10.59
CA PRO A 100 2.92 -1.67 -11.60
C PRO A 100 4.10 -2.64 -11.50
N ILE A 101 3.82 -3.92 -11.74
CA ILE A 101 4.86 -4.96 -11.80
C ILE A 101 5.55 -4.95 -13.16
N ARG A 102 4.82 -4.53 -14.20
CA ARG A 102 5.29 -4.47 -15.58
C ARG A 102 5.85 -3.08 -15.87
N ASP A 103 7.05 -3.01 -16.43
CA ASP A 103 7.74 -1.77 -16.78
C ASP A 103 7.18 -1.09 -18.04
N ASP A 104 6.45 -1.84 -18.86
CA ASP A 104 5.88 -1.37 -20.13
C ASP A 104 4.48 -0.73 -20.00
N VAL A 105 3.90 -0.73 -18.81
CA VAL A 105 2.58 -0.12 -18.55
C VAL A 105 2.66 1.40 -18.58
N VAL A 106 1.90 2.01 -19.47
CA VAL A 106 1.79 3.47 -19.54
C VAL A 106 0.72 3.95 -18.57
N LEU A 107 1.16 4.49 -17.44
CA LEU A 107 0.25 5.09 -16.47
C LEU A 107 -0.32 6.43 -16.97
N PRO A 108 -1.59 6.73 -16.70
CA PRO A 108 -2.17 8.08 -16.84
C PRO A 108 -1.37 9.13 -16.07
N ASP A 109 -1.33 10.37 -16.56
CA ASP A 109 -0.47 11.41 -15.99
C ASP A 109 -0.85 11.79 -14.55
N ASP A 110 -2.13 11.69 -14.19
CA ASP A 110 -2.63 11.88 -12.84
C ASP A 110 -2.15 10.81 -11.84
N LEU A 111 -1.80 9.62 -12.33
CA LEU A 111 -1.24 8.53 -11.50
C LEU A 111 0.30 8.57 -11.43
N LYS A 112 0.97 9.16 -12.41
CA LYS A 112 2.44 9.34 -12.38
C LYS A 112 2.90 10.34 -11.33
N ALA A 113 2.04 11.29 -10.99
CA ALA A 113 2.34 12.38 -10.05
C ALA A 113 2.07 12.02 -8.57
N LYS A 114 1.53 10.85 -8.33
CA LYS A 114 1.20 10.34 -6.99
C LYS A 114 2.32 9.48 -6.40
#